data_f4c59e53e23c672c4a91eeaffb6000a4
#
_entry.id   f4c59e53e23c672c4a91eeaffb6000a4
#
_cell.length_a   1.000
_cell.length_b   1.000
_cell.length_c   1.000
_cell.angle_alpha   90.00
_cell.angle_beta   90.00
_cell.angle_gamma   90.00
#
_symmetry.space_group_name_H-M   'P 1'
#
loop_
_entity.id
_entity.type
_entity.pdbx_description
1 polymer ?
#
loop_
_entity_poly.entity_id
_entity_poly.type
_entity_poly.pdbx_seq_one_letter_code
_entity_poly.pdbx_strand_id
1 'polypeptide(L)'
;MAVAREMVSDNLEEYLDGLEYAVEGTYLEDLDEVTIRSDFRQLATDSVYYLLSRRCGLDPMELLEEEDFMHITDYNRLSVLTFLGNAASQLSESILIDIGKTVHKISLEEARKEVENSNERNYNDFITLIR
;
A
#
# COMPACT_ATOMS: atom_id res chain seq x y z
N MET A 1 3.98 -7.02 -4.31
CA MET A 1 2.62 -7.17 -3.70
C MET A 1 2.64 -7.87 -2.34
N ALA A 2 3.50 -8.87 -2.11
CA ALA A 2 3.60 -9.54 -0.81
C ALA A 2 3.95 -8.59 0.34
N VAL A 3 4.87 -7.65 0.12
CA VAL A 3 5.24 -6.63 1.12
C VAL A 3 4.07 -5.71 1.47
N ALA A 4 3.31 -5.28 0.47
CA ALA A 4 2.14 -4.43 0.70
C ALA A 4 1.06 -5.17 1.51
N ARG A 5 0.86 -6.46 1.22
CA ARG A 5 -0.08 -7.30 1.96
C ARG A 5 0.32 -7.44 3.43
N GLU A 6 1.60 -7.65 3.69
CA GLU A 6 2.15 -7.74 5.03
C GLU A 6 2.00 -6.42 5.79
N MET A 7 2.31 -5.28 5.16
CA MET A 7 2.14 -3.96 5.75
C MET A 7 0.68 -3.65 6.09
N VAL A 8 -0.25 -4.03 5.23
CA VAL A 8 -1.68 -3.90 5.49
C VAL A 8 -2.08 -4.75 6.68
N SER A 9 -1.65 -6.01 6.70
CA SER A 9 -1.96 -6.94 7.80
C SER A 9 -1.47 -6.43 9.14
N ASP A 10 -0.25 -5.90 9.19
CA ASP A 10 0.37 -5.40 10.43
C ASP A 10 -0.34 -4.14 10.97
N ASN A 11 -0.93 -3.32 10.11
CA ASN A 11 -1.54 -2.05 10.48
C ASN A 11 -3.07 -2.09 10.53
N LEU A 12 -3.67 -3.22 10.16
CA LEU A 12 -5.12 -3.34 10.05
C LEU A 12 -5.82 -3.59 11.39
N GLU A 13 -5.15 -4.14 12.38
CA GLU A 13 -5.73 -4.50 13.68
C GLU A 13 -6.39 -3.30 14.37
N GLU A 14 -5.78 -2.13 14.27
CA GLU A 14 -6.30 -0.89 14.83
C GLU A 14 -7.67 -0.53 14.22
N TYR A 15 -7.83 -0.75 12.93
CA TYR A 15 -9.10 -0.53 12.24
C TYR A 15 -10.13 -1.60 12.58
N LEU A 16 -9.71 -2.85 12.76
CA LEU A 16 -10.60 -3.93 13.14
C LEU A 16 -11.24 -3.68 14.51
N ASP A 17 -10.51 -3.09 15.44
CA ASP A 17 -11.04 -2.74 16.76
C ASP A 17 -12.10 -1.64 16.66
N GLY A 18 -11.98 -0.72 15.71
CA GLY A 18 -12.99 0.33 15.45
C GLY A 18 -14.17 -0.13 14.62
N LEU A 19 -14.05 -1.25 13.93
CA LEU A 19 -15.07 -1.75 13.00
C LEU A 19 -16.39 -2.07 13.72
N GLU A 20 -16.33 -2.59 14.92
CA GLU A 20 -17.48 -2.91 15.74
C GLU A 20 -18.44 -1.71 15.91
N TYR A 21 -17.87 -0.53 16.12
CA TYR A 21 -18.65 0.72 16.23
C TYR A 21 -19.18 1.17 14.86
N ALA A 22 -18.41 1.00 13.81
CA ALA A 22 -18.80 1.42 12.47
C ALA A 22 -19.95 0.60 11.90
N VAL A 23 -20.06 -0.68 12.25
CA VAL A 23 -21.13 -1.57 11.77
C VAL A 23 -22.40 -1.47 12.60
N GLU A 24 -22.38 -0.79 13.74
CA GLU A 24 -23.55 -0.64 14.60
C GLU A 24 -24.72 0.00 13.84
N GLY A 25 -25.90 -0.60 13.93
CA GLY A 25 -27.09 -0.15 13.21
C GLY A 25 -27.13 -0.46 11.72
N THR A 26 -26.18 -1.24 11.20
CA THR A 26 -26.13 -1.66 9.79
C THR A 26 -26.46 -3.14 9.64
N TYR A 27 -26.65 -3.59 8.38
CA TYR A 27 -26.80 -5.02 8.06
C TYR A 27 -25.65 -5.87 8.63
N LEU A 28 -24.45 -5.33 8.66
CA LEU A 28 -23.26 -6.05 9.12
C LEU A 28 -23.28 -6.38 10.61
N GLU A 29 -24.07 -5.64 11.41
CA GLU A 29 -24.21 -5.91 12.85
C GLU A 29 -24.77 -7.32 13.13
N ASP A 30 -25.61 -7.83 12.23
CA ASP A 30 -26.24 -9.13 12.36
C ASP A 30 -25.34 -10.29 11.91
N LEU A 31 -24.20 -10.00 11.29
CA LEU A 31 -23.26 -11.00 10.85
C LEU A 31 -22.33 -11.43 11.99
N ASP A 32 -21.77 -12.63 11.84
CA ASP A 32 -20.76 -13.15 12.74
C ASP A 32 -19.50 -12.26 12.75
N GLU A 33 -18.97 -11.98 13.93
CA GLU A 33 -17.80 -11.13 14.11
C GLU A 33 -16.60 -11.60 13.30
N VAL A 34 -16.35 -12.92 13.24
CA VAL A 34 -15.26 -13.50 12.47
C VAL A 34 -15.44 -13.22 10.97
N THR A 35 -16.66 -13.37 10.48
CA THR A 35 -17.01 -13.09 9.07
C THR A 35 -16.82 -11.61 8.75
N ILE A 36 -17.30 -10.71 9.60
CA ILE A 36 -17.15 -9.26 9.42
C ILE A 36 -15.68 -8.88 9.35
N ARG A 37 -14.87 -9.36 10.27
CA ARG A 37 -13.43 -9.06 10.31
C ARG A 37 -12.71 -9.61 9.08
N SER A 38 -13.05 -10.81 8.66
CA SER A 38 -12.47 -11.44 7.47
C SER A 38 -12.83 -10.68 6.19
N ASP A 39 -14.09 -10.33 6.02
CA ASP A 39 -14.57 -9.59 4.85
C ASP A 39 -13.96 -8.17 4.81
N PHE A 40 -13.90 -7.49 5.93
CA PHE A 40 -13.28 -6.17 6.02
C PHE A 40 -11.80 -6.24 5.68
N ARG A 41 -11.08 -7.23 6.20
CA ARG A 41 -9.67 -7.44 5.91
C ARG A 41 -9.42 -7.64 4.41
N GLN A 42 -10.24 -8.46 3.77
CA GLN A 42 -10.16 -8.69 2.33
C GLN A 42 -10.44 -7.41 1.55
N LEU A 43 -11.53 -6.74 1.83
CA LEU A 43 -11.92 -5.50 1.13
C LEU A 43 -10.88 -4.39 1.33
N ALA A 44 -10.39 -4.20 2.54
CA ALA A 44 -9.37 -3.20 2.82
C ALA A 44 -8.07 -3.50 2.07
N THR A 45 -7.62 -4.75 2.10
CA THR A 45 -6.40 -5.18 1.39
C THR A 45 -6.54 -4.98 -0.11
N ASP A 46 -7.63 -5.41 -0.71
CA ASP A 46 -7.86 -5.28 -2.14
C ASP A 46 -8.04 -3.81 -2.56
N SER A 47 -8.67 -3.01 -1.72
CA SER A 47 -8.79 -1.56 -1.93
C SER A 47 -7.44 -0.86 -1.89
N VAL A 48 -6.56 -1.24 -0.98
CA VAL A 48 -5.18 -0.74 -0.93
C VAL A 48 -4.42 -1.12 -2.20
N TYR A 49 -4.55 -2.36 -2.65
CA TYR A 49 -3.93 -2.80 -3.92
C TYR A 49 -4.42 -2.01 -5.11
N TYR A 50 -5.72 -1.76 -5.16
CA TYR A 50 -6.31 -0.93 -6.21
C TYR A 50 -5.68 0.47 -6.23
N LEU A 51 -5.62 1.11 -5.07
CA LEU A 51 -5.08 2.47 -4.94
C LEU A 51 -3.58 2.51 -5.26
N LEU A 52 -2.80 1.57 -4.76
CA LEU A 52 -1.36 1.48 -5.04
C LEU A 52 -1.09 1.25 -6.52
N SER A 53 -1.82 0.33 -7.15
CA SER A 53 -1.68 0.03 -8.58
C SER A 53 -1.95 1.27 -9.43
N ARG A 54 -3.04 1.98 -9.13
CA ARG A 54 -3.38 3.22 -9.82
C ARG A 54 -2.31 4.29 -9.67
N ARG A 55 -1.80 4.46 -8.46
CA ARG A 55 -0.76 5.46 -8.17
C ARG A 55 0.58 5.13 -8.82
N CYS A 56 0.88 3.85 -8.99
CA CYS A 56 2.11 3.39 -9.64
C CYS A 56 1.95 3.25 -11.17
N GLY A 57 0.81 3.60 -11.74
CA GLY A 57 0.57 3.53 -13.18
C GLY A 57 0.31 2.11 -13.71
N LEU A 58 -0.02 1.17 -12.82
CA LEU A 58 -0.37 -0.20 -13.20
C LEU A 58 -1.88 -0.33 -13.37
N ASP A 59 -2.30 -1.33 -14.16
CA ASP A 59 -3.72 -1.67 -14.28
C ASP A 59 -4.14 -2.53 -13.09
N PRO A 60 -5.06 -2.05 -12.23
CA PRO A 60 -5.52 -2.85 -11.09
C PRO A 60 -6.15 -4.18 -11.48
N MET A 61 -6.78 -4.24 -12.64
CA MET A 61 -7.50 -5.44 -13.11
C MET A 61 -6.57 -6.57 -13.56
N GLU A 62 -5.28 -6.33 -13.66
CA GLU A 62 -4.29 -7.40 -13.87
C GLU A 62 -4.10 -8.25 -12.62
N LEU A 63 -4.34 -7.69 -11.43
CA LEU A 63 -4.10 -8.33 -10.15
C LEU A 63 -5.37 -8.60 -9.36
N LEU A 64 -6.46 -7.88 -9.66
CA LEU A 64 -7.73 -7.94 -8.93
C LEU A 64 -8.85 -8.31 -9.88
N GLU A 65 -9.83 -9.03 -9.36
CA GLU A 65 -11.04 -9.41 -10.06
C GLU A 65 -12.25 -8.70 -9.43
N GLU A 66 -13.35 -8.58 -10.17
CA GLU A 66 -14.58 -7.98 -9.65
C GLU A 66 -15.08 -8.72 -8.39
N GLU A 67 -14.89 -10.03 -8.34
CA GLU A 67 -15.29 -10.87 -7.22
C GLU A 67 -14.56 -10.52 -5.91
N ASP A 68 -13.36 -9.93 -5.99
CA ASP A 68 -12.62 -9.46 -4.83
C ASP A 68 -13.37 -8.36 -4.06
N PHE A 69 -14.26 -7.64 -4.76
CA PHE A 69 -15.07 -6.56 -4.20
C PHE A 69 -16.55 -6.96 -3.99
N MET A 70 -16.87 -8.23 -4.08
CA MET A 70 -18.25 -8.72 -4.01
C MET A 70 -18.97 -8.29 -2.72
N HIS A 71 -18.28 -8.30 -1.60
CA HIS A 71 -18.86 -7.96 -0.31
C HIS A 71 -19.03 -6.46 -0.07
N ILE A 72 -18.57 -5.60 -0.98
CA ILE A 72 -18.68 -4.15 -0.82
C ILE A 72 -20.15 -3.70 -0.78
N THR A 73 -21.06 -4.47 -1.38
CA THR A 73 -22.50 -4.18 -1.36
C THR A 73 -23.09 -4.26 0.04
N ASP A 74 -22.45 -5.01 0.95
CA ASP A 74 -22.86 -5.10 2.35
C ASP A 74 -22.52 -3.82 3.13
N TYR A 75 -21.63 -2.97 2.58
CA TYR A 75 -21.15 -1.70 3.14
C TYR A 75 -21.94 -0.52 2.59
N ASN A 76 -23.25 -0.66 2.40
CA ASN A 76 -24.09 0.36 1.78
C ASN A 76 -24.55 1.49 2.71
N ARG A 77 -23.93 1.65 3.86
CA ARG A 77 -24.16 2.75 4.81
C ARG A 77 -22.94 3.68 4.82
N LEU A 78 -23.21 4.96 4.89
CA LEU A 78 -22.18 5.99 4.86
C LEU A 78 -21.12 5.78 5.95
N SER A 79 -21.53 5.41 7.17
CA SER A 79 -20.59 5.17 8.28
C SER A 79 -19.58 4.07 7.98
N VAL A 80 -20.04 2.95 7.41
CA VAL A 80 -19.20 1.80 7.13
C VAL A 80 -18.32 2.04 5.89
N LEU A 81 -18.89 2.63 4.84
CA LEU A 81 -18.12 3.00 3.64
C LEU A 81 -17.05 4.03 3.97
N THR A 82 -17.37 5.02 4.78
CA THR A 82 -16.40 6.02 5.24
C THR A 82 -15.27 5.37 6.05
N PHE A 83 -15.61 4.45 6.92
CA PHE A 83 -14.64 3.71 7.71
C PHE A 83 -13.69 2.89 6.82
N LEU A 84 -14.24 2.13 5.87
CA LEU A 84 -13.45 1.36 4.91
C LEU A 84 -12.58 2.26 4.05
N GLY A 85 -13.14 3.34 3.52
CA GLY A 85 -12.43 4.29 2.67
C GLY A 85 -11.29 4.98 3.41
N ASN A 86 -11.50 5.38 4.65
CA ASN A 86 -10.46 5.99 5.49
C ASN A 86 -9.33 4.99 5.77
N ALA A 87 -9.67 3.75 6.11
CA ALA A 87 -8.68 2.70 6.34
C ALA A 87 -7.84 2.47 5.08
N ALA A 88 -8.47 2.27 3.93
CA ALA A 88 -7.79 2.03 2.67
C ALA A 88 -6.89 3.22 2.27
N SER A 89 -7.40 4.45 2.40
CA SER A 89 -6.64 5.66 2.07
C SER A 89 -5.43 5.86 2.96
N GLN A 90 -5.60 5.72 4.27
CA GLN A 90 -4.51 5.92 5.23
C GLN A 90 -3.43 4.84 5.09
N LEU A 91 -3.82 3.58 4.91
CA LEU A 91 -2.88 2.48 4.70
C LEU A 91 -2.12 2.65 3.38
N SER A 92 -2.82 3.04 2.31
CA SER A 92 -2.19 3.31 1.00
C SER A 92 -1.20 4.45 1.09
N GLU A 93 -1.56 5.54 1.76
CA GLU A 93 -0.68 6.70 1.95
C GLU A 93 0.59 6.31 2.69
N SER A 94 0.47 5.56 3.78
CA SER A 94 1.62 5.07 4.55
C SER A 94 2.56 4.22 3.70
N ILE A 95 2.01 3.31 2.90
CA ILE A 95 2.79 2.45 2.02
C ILE A 95 3.47 3.26 0.91
N LEU A 96 2.75 4.21 0.31
CA LEU A 96 3.32 5.09 -0.73
C LEU A 96 4.45 5.96 -0.20
N ILE A 97 4.33 6.47 1.02
CA ILE A 97 5.40 7.23 1.68
C ILE A 97 6.64 6.35 1.85
N ASP A 98 6.49 5.12 2.32
CA ASP A 98 7.59 4.19 2.51
C ASP A 98 8.24 3.79 1.19
N ILE A 99 7.45 3.55 0.14
CA ILE A 99 7.95 3.32 -1.21
C ILE A 99 8.75 4.52 -1.71
N GLY A 100 8.21 5.73 -1.53
CA GLY A 100 8.86 6.97 -1.94
C GLY A 100 10.21 7.18 -1.25
N LYS A 101 10.29 6.91 0.05
CA LYS A 101 11.54 6.97 0.81
C LYS A 101 12.57 5.97 0.30
N THR A 102 12.15 4.75 0.01
CA THR A 102 13.03 3.69 -0.50
C THR A 102 13.56 4.05 -1.89
N VAL A 103 12.70 4.52 -2.79
CA VAL A 103 13.10 4.95 -4.14
C VAL A 103 14.08 6.12 -4.07
N HIS A 104 13.82 7.10 -3.21
CA HIS A 104 14.71 8.24 -3.01
C HIS A 104 16.10 7.81 -2.51
N LYS A 105 16.13 6.91 -1.54
CA LYS A 105 17.38 6.34 -1.00
C LYS A 105 18.19 5.62 -2.09
N ILE A 106 17.54 4.79 -2.90
CA ILE A 106 18.17 4.07 -4.01
C ILE A 106 18.74 5.06 -5.03
N SER A 107 17.98 6.09 -5.39
CA SER A 107 18.42 7.14 -6.32
C SER A 107 19.65 7.90 -5.81
N LEU A 108 19.71 8.20 -4.51
CA LEU A 108 20.87 8.84 -3.89
C LEU A 108 22.09 7.93 -3.90
N GLU A 109 21.92 6.65 -3.62
CA GLU A 109 23.01 5.66 -3.67
C GLU A 109 23.56 5.49 -5.09
N GLU A 110 22.70 5.44 -6.10
CA GLU A 110 23.10 5.37 -7.50
C GLU A 110 23.86 6.63 -7.93
N ALA A 111 23.36 7.81 -7.58
CA ALA A 111 24.02 9.08 -7.88
C ALA A 111 25.42 9.14 -7.24
N ARG A 112 25.54 8.68 -5.99
CA ARG A 112 26.85 8.63 -5.31
C ARG A 112 27.80 7.68 -5.99
N LYS A 113 27.34 6.50 -6.41
CA LYS A 113 28.16 5.54 -7.17
C LYS A 113 28.67 6.12 -8.49
N GLU A 114 27.81 6.84 -9.21
CA GLU A 114 28.21 7.50 -10.45
C GLU A 114 29.29 8.56 -10.21
N VAL A 115 29.18 9.36 -9.15
CA VAL A 115 30.19 10.34 -8.77
C VAL A 115 31.51 9.67 -8.41
N GLU A 116 31.48 8.61 -7.61
CA GLU A 116 32.66 7.83 -7.24
C GLU A 116 33.34 7.24 -8.48
N ASN A 117 32.62 6.65 -9.40
CA ASN A 117 33.11 6.09 -10.63
C ASN A 117 33.72 7.18 -11.54
N SER A 118 33.07 8.35 -11.61
CA SER A 118 33.59 9.49 -12.37
C SER A 118 34.94 10.00 -11.82
N ASN A 119 35.02 10.12 -10.48
CA ASN A 119 36.25 10.54 -9.81
C ASN A 119 37.41 9.54 -10.05
N GLU A 120 37.09 8.25 -9.98
CA GLU A 120 38.06 7.18 -10.23
C GLU A 120 38.59 7.21 -11.67
N ARG A 121 37.71 7.41 -12.65
CA ARG A 121 38.10 7.58 -14.05
C ARG A 121 39.02 8.79 -14.25
N ASN A 122 38.66 9.92 -13.68
CA ASN A 122 39.47 11.14 -13.77
C ASN A 122 40.85 10.95 -13.17
N TYR A 123 40.95 10.25 -12.03
CA TYR A 123 42.22 9.90 -11.39
C TYR A 123 43.07 9.00 -12.29
N ASN A 124 42.49 7.97 -12.87
CA ASN A 124 43.17 7.04 -13.76
C ASN A 124 43.66 7.73 -15.06
N ASP A 125 42.83 8.62 -15.61
CA ASP A 125 43.21 9.42 -16.77
C ASP A 125 44.39 10.33 -16.47
N PHE A 126 44.40 10.97 -15.30
CA PHE A 126 45.49 11.80 -14.84
C PHE A 126 46.79 11.02 -14.71
N ILE A 127 46.76 9.84 -14.11
CA ILE A 127 47.93 8.96 -13.98
C ILE A 127 48.44 8.55 -15.35
N THR A 128 47.59 8.26 -16.29
CA THR A 128 47.96 7.90 -17.66
C THR A 128 48.69 9.06 -18.35
N LEU A 129 48.26 10.32 -18.13
CA LEU A 129 48.88 11.50 -18.70
C LEU A 129 50.26 11.79 -18.18
N ILE A 130 50.54 11.46 -16.91
CA ILE A 130 51.85 11.72 -16.29
C ILE A 130 52.89 10.60 -16.48
N ARG A 131 52.49 9.48 -17.05
CA ARG A 131 53.40 8.39 -17.43
C ARG A 131 53.92 8.62 -18.84
#